data_22f1c645173a649461de9f9a351bde07
#
_entry.id   22f1c645173a649461de9f9a351bde07
#
_cell.length_a   1.000
_cell.length_b   1.000
_cell.length_c   1.000
_cell.angle_alpha   90.00
_cell.angle_beta   90.00
_cell.angle_gamma   90.00
#
_symmetry.space_group_name_H-M   'P 1'
#
loop_
_entity.id
_entity.type
_entity.pdbx_description
1 polymer ?
#
loop_
_entity_poly.entity_id
_entity_poly.type
_entity_poly.pdbx_seq_one_letter_code
_entity_poly.pdbx_strand_id
1 'polypeptide(L)'
;MSELTKRLITGAVLIAVVALVAWIDNFFLTWAFFGVIYLFAFYEALGLFDMKDQNSLYFWAAALWIVAAFYPNPDDLFFIALMIFAGYEAYTQDRNFKKFLPFLYPTASFLFLLSLYHDFGMEALIWLVIVVALTDIGAYFNGKAFGKHPFCKTSPKKTWEGVIGGVLIATIVGSYYALMLVDLPYAIVISFLTSVAAVFGDLFESYLKRRAGVKDSGNILPGHGGVLDRVDGYLFAAPAMVVLLRGLL
;
A
#
# COMPACT_ATOMS: atom_id res chain seq x y z
N MET A 1 -20.71 22.35 5.38
CA MET A 1 -19.57 22.21 4.45
C MET A 1 -19.98 21.34 3.26
N SER A 2 -19.68 21.78 2.02
CA SER A 2 -19.94 20.94 0.84
C SER A 2 -19.05 19.69 0.85
N GLU A 3 -19.47 18.61 0.16
CA GLU A 3 -18.68 17.39 0.01
C GLU A 3 -17.33 17.67 -0.67
N LEU A 4 -17.31 18.59 -1.63
CA LEU A 4 -16.07 19.02 -2.29
C LEU A 4 -15.09 19.70 -1.30
N THR A 5 -15.61 20.57 -0.42
CA THR A 5 -14.78 21.25 0.59
C THR A 5 -14.18 20.23 1.57
N LYS A 6 -14.96 19.22 2.02
CA LYS A 6 -14.46 18.15 2.89
C LYS A 6 -13.32 17.40 2.22
N ARG A 7 -13.48 17.02 0.95
CA ARG A 7 -12.45 16.32 0.17
C ARG A 7 -11.18 17.13 0.04
N LEU A 8 -11.28 18.41 -0.34
CA LEU A 8 -10.10 19.27 -0.49
C LEU A 8 -9.33 19.44 0.82
N ILE A 9 -10.04 19.66 1.94
CA ILE A 9 -9.40 19.80 3.26
C ILE A 9 -8.74 18.50 3.68
N THR A 10 -9.43 17.34 3.60
CA THR A 10 -8.84 16.04 3.98
C THR A 10 -7.62 15.71 3.13
N GLY A 11 -7.69 15.94 1.81
CA GLY A 11 -6.55 15.72 0.92
C GLY A 11 -5.36 16.63 1.24
N ALA A 12 -5.61 17.93 1.48
CA ALA A 12 -4.56 18.87 1.85
C ALA A 12 -3.89 18.51 3.19
N VAL A 13 -4.68 18.10 4.19
CA VAL A 13 -4.16 17.63 5.49
C VAL A 13 -3.31 16.38 5.33
N LEU A 14 -3.76 15.39 4.55
CA LEU A 14 -2.98 14.17 4.30
C LEU A 14 -1.65 14.48 3.63
N ILE A 15 -1.65 15.32 2.59
CA ILE A 15 -0.43 15.73 1.90
C ILE A 15 0.50 16.49 2.86
N ALA A 16 -0.02 17.41 3.68
CA ALA A 16 0.78 18.16 4.65
C ALA A 16 1.42 17.25 5.70
N VAL A 17 0.68 16.24 6.20
CA VAL A 17 1.20 15.28 7.18
C VAL A 17 2.30 14.41 6.55
N VAL A 18 2.09 13.89 5.35
CA VAL A 18 3.11 13.10 4.62
C VAL A 18 4.37 13.96 4.37
N ALA A 19 4.19 15.18 3.90
CA ALA A 19 5.31 16.11 3.67
C ALA A 19 6.07 16.45 4.97
N LEU A 20 5.36 16.60 6.08
CA LEU A 20 5.97 16.87 7.39
C LEU A 20 6.78 15.68 7.88
N VAL A 21 6.24 14.46 7.77
CA VAL A 21 6.96 13.22 8.14
C VAL A 21 8.20 13.06 7.28
N ALA A 22 8.09 13.30 5.97
CA ALA A 22 9.21 13.24 5.05
C ALA A 22 10.28 14.30 5.35
N TRP A 23 9.87 15.51 5.72
CA TRP A 23 10.80 16.61 6.04
C TRP A 23 11.56 16.39 7.35
N ILE A 24 10.90 15.81 8.37
CA ILE A 24 11.54 15.51 9.66
C ILE A 24 12.51 14.34 9.53
N ASP A 25 12.21 13.39 8.66
CA ASP A 25 13.02 12.20 8.38
C ASP A 25 13.56 11.51 9.65
N ASN A 26 12.64 11.05 10.49
CA ASN A 26 12.95 10.36 11.74
C ASN A 26 12.30 8.98 11.76
N PHE A 27 13.08 7.94 12.05
CA PHE A 27 12.63 6.55 12.05
C PHE A 27 11.39 6.33 12.94
N PHE A 28 11.42 6.76 14.20
CA PHE A 28 10.31 6.51 15.10
C PHE A 28 9.05 7.30 14.71
N LEU A 29 9.21 8.49 14.14
CA LEU A 29 8.08 9.25 13.61
C LEU A 29 7.47 8.54 12.40
N THR A 30 8.29 8.07 11.47
CA THR A 30 7.86 7.33 10.27
C THR A 30 7.21 5.99 10.65
N TRP A 31 7.81 5.25 11.59
CA TRP A 31 7.23 4.04 12.16
C TRP A 31 5.87 4.30 12.82
N ALA A 32 5.76 5.35 13.65
CA ALA A 32 4.50 5.69 14.29
C ALA A 32 3.43 6.10 13.28
N PHE A 33 3.81 6.90 12.27
CA PHE A 33 2.93 7.32 11.19
C PHE A 33 2.40 6.12 10.39
N PHE A 34 3.29 5.22 9.95
CA PHE A 34 2.87 3.98 9.28
C PHE A 34 2.05 3.08 10.19
N GLY A 35 2.37 3.03 11.48
CA GLY A 35 1.63 2.24 12.46
C GLY A 35 0.18 2.68 12.61
N VAL A 36 -0.08 3.97 12.65
CA VAL A 36 -1.44 4.52 12.68
C VAL A 36 -2.21 4.14 11.42
N ILE A 37 -1.62 4.35 10.24
CA ILE A 37 -2.24 4.00 8.95
C ILE A 37 -2.47 2.48 8.88
N TYR A 38 -1.47 1.68 9.27
CA TYR A 38 -1.54 0.23 9.30
C TYR A 38 -2.69 -0.30 10.16
N LEU A 39 -2.83 0.20 11.39
CA LEU A 39 -3.87 -0.27 12.29
C LEU A 39 -5.27 0.06 11.78
N PHE A 40 -5.46 1.23 11.15
CA PHE A 40 -6.73 1.54 10.48
C PHE A 40 -6.96 0.66 9.25
N ALA A 41 -5.96 0.47 8.40
CA ALA A 41 -6.04 -0.40 7.24
C ALA A 41 -6.31 -1.87 7.64
N PHE A 42 -5.70 -2.35 8.73
CA PHE A 42 -5.94 -3.67 9.29
C PHE A 42 -7.37 -3.83 9.79
N TYR A 43 -7.91 -2.83 10.50
CA TYR A 43 -9.30 -2.83 10.94
C TYR A 43 -10.28 -2.90 9.76
N GLU A 44 -10.03 -2.14 8.69
CA GLU A 44 -10.85 -2.19 7.47
C GLU A 44 -10.72 -3.52 6.75
N ALA A 45 -9.50 -4.07 6.67
CA ALA A 45 -9.26 -5.40 6.10
C ALA A 45 -10.02 -6.51 6.86
N LEU A 46 -10.06 -6.46 8.21
CA LEU A 46 -10.90 -7.38 9.00
C LEU A 46 -12.37 -7.32 8.55
N GLY A 47 -12.86 -6.12 8.20
CA GLY A 47 -14.21 -5.95 7.66
C GLY A 47 -14.40 -6.59 6.28
N LEU A 48 -13.42 -6.48 5.40
CA LEU A 48 -13.44 -7.09 4.07
C LEU A 48 -13.39 -8.62 4.13
N PHE A 49 -12.75 -9.18 5.16
CA PHE A 49 -12.64 -10.63 5.38
C PHE A 49 -13.75 -11.21 6.29
N ASP A 50 -14.72 -10.38 6.73
CA ASP A 50 -15.81 -10.78 7.64
C ASP A 50 -15.29 -11.28 9.00
N MET A 51 -14.33 -10.54 9.59
CA MET A 51 -13.66 -10.90 10.85
C MET A 51 -13.58 -9.76 11.88
N LYS A 52 -14.51 -8.79 11.83
CA LYS A 52 -14.49 -7.63 12.75
C LYS A 52 -14.56 -8.00 14.23
N ASP A 53 -15.16 -9.13 14.57
CA ASP A 53 -15.32 -9.60 15.94
C ASP A 53 -14.06 -10.28 16.50
N GLN A 54 -12.99 -10.41 15.71
CA GLN A 54 -11.74 -11.08 16.10
C GLN A 54 -10.75 -10.10 16.72
N ASN A 55 -11.06 -9.59 17.92
CA ASN A 55 -10.21 -8.63 18.65
C ASN A 55 -8.78 -9.13 18.92
N SER A 56 -8.60 -10.45 19.05
CA SER A 56 -7.27 -11.06 19.22
C SER A 56 -6.35 -10.80 18.04
N LEU A 57 -6.86 -10.78 16.81
CA LEU A 57 -6.06 -10.51 15.61
C LEU A 57 -5.51 -9.07 15.62
N TYR A 58 -6.32 -8.13 16.12
CA TYR A 58 -5.90 -6.74 16.27
C TYR A 58 -4.76 -6.58 17.28
N PHE A 59 -4.84 -7.31 18.40
CA PHE A 59 -3.77 -7.35 19.39
C PHE A 59 -2.46 -7.89 18.79
N TRP A 60 -2.52 -9.01 18.05
CA TRP A 60 -1.35 -9.59 17.40
C TRP A 60 -0.77 -8.68 16.31
N ALA A 61 -1.62 -7.98 15.55
CA ALA A 61 -1.18 -7.01 14.57
C ALA A 61 -0.40 -5.85 15.22
N ALA A 62 -0.94 -5.30 16.32
CA ALA A 62 -0.26 -4.23 17.06
C ALA A 62 1.06 -4.72 17.69
N ALA A 63 1.08 -5.91 18.29
CA ALA A 63 2.28 -6.51 18.86
C ALA A 63 3.39 -6.70 17.80
N LEU A 64 3.02 -7.23 16.62
CA LEU A 64 3.94 -7.41 15.50
C LEU A 64 4.52 -6.06 15.04
N TRP A 65 3.69 -5.02 14.95
CA TRP A 65 4.14 -3.68 14.58
C TRP A 65 5.10 -3.06 15.59
N ILE A 66 4.88 -3.29 16.89
CA ILE A 66 5.82 -2.86 17.94
C ILE A 66 7.17 -3.58 17.78
N VAL A 67 7.16 -4.90 17.54
CA VAL A 67 8.39 -5.67 17.32
C VAL A 67 9.13 -5.16 16.07
N ALA A 68 8.41 -4.78 15.02
CA ALA A 68 8.99 -4.27 13.78
C ALA A 68 9.84 -2.99 13.97
N ALA A 69 9.58 -2.18 15.03
CA ALA A 69 10.39 -1.01 15.34
C ALA A 69 11.85 -1.36 15.77
N PHE A 70 12.06 -2.57 16.25
CA PHE A 70 13.34 -3.00 16.85
C PHE A 70 14.00 -4.14 16.09
N TYR A 71 13.33 -4.67 15.05
CA TYR A 71 13.85 -5.78 14.27
C TYR A 71 14.58 -5.26 13.02
N PRO A 72 15.81 -5.75 12.74
CA PRO A 72 16.63 -5.20 11.65
C PRO A 72 16.02 -5.28 10.26
N ASN A 73 15.27 -6.35 9.98
CA ASN A 73 14.59 -6.56 8.69
C ASN A 73 13.09 -6.73 8.94
N PRO A 74 12.32 -5.64 9.03
CA PRO A 74 10.90 -5.70 9.40
C PRO A 74 10.05 -6.67 8.56
N ASP A 75 10.34 -6.80 7.28
CA ASP A 75 9.63 -7.71 6.36
C ASP A 75 9.83 -9.20 6.68
N ASP A 76 10.94 -9.62 7.30
CA ASP A 76 11.15 -11.00 7.75
C ASP A 76 10.13 -11.43 8.81
N LEU A 77 9.62 -10.48 9.58
CA LEU A 77 8.60 -10.74 10.60
C LEU A 77 7.32 -11.32 10.03
N PHE A 78 7.04 -11.09 8.75
CA PHE A 78 5.93 -11.74 8.06
C PHE A 78 6.05 -13.27 8.08
N PHE A 79 7.23 -13.81 7.78
CA PHE A 79 7.47 -15.26 7.80
C PHE A 79 7.42 -15.82 9.21
N ILE A 80 7.94 -15.09 10.21
CA ILE A 80 7.86 -15.46 11.62
C ILE A 80 6.39 -15.50 12.08
N ALA A 81 5.62 -14.49 11.74
CA ALA A 81 4.19 -14.44 12.05
C ALA A 81 3.43 -15.60 11.39
N LEU A 82 3.76 -15.96 10.13
CA LEU A 82 3.18 -17.11 9.44
C LEU A 82 3.49 -18.41 10.16
N MET A 83 4.74 -18.62 10.60
CA MET A 83 5.15 -19.85 11.32
C MET A 83 4.46 -19.95 12.69
N ILE A 84 4.37 -18.84 13.44
CA ILE A 84 3.67 -18.79 14.73
C ILE A 84 2.19 -19.11 14.53
N PHE A 85 1.56 -18.50 13.53
CA PHE A 85 0.15 -18.74 13.22
C PHE A 85 -0.09 -20.21 12.82
N ALA A 86 0.73 -20.76 11.93
CA ALA A 86 0.61 -22.15 11.53
C ALA A 86 0.79 -23.11 12.71
N GLY A 87 1.75 -22.84 13.61
CA GLY A 87 1.94 -23.61 14.86
C GLY A 87 0.73 -23.50 15.80
N TYR A 88 0.17 -22.31 15.94
CA TYR A 88 -1.04 -22.09 16.75
C TYR A 88 -2.27 -22.84 16.20
N GLU A 89 -2.52 -22.77 14.90
CA GLU A 89 -3.61 -23.52 14.23
C GLU A 89 -3.43 -25.04 14.37
N ALA A 90 -2.18 -25.52 14.25
CA ALA A 90 -1.88 -26.93 14.46
C ALA A 90 -2.12 -27.37 15.92
N TYR A 91 -1.77 -26.53 16.90
CA TYR A 91 -1.98 -26.80 18.33
C TYR A 91 -3.46 -26.76 18.73
N THR A 92 -4.21 -25.78 18.25
CA THR A 92 -5.63 -25.59 18.59
C THR A 92 -6.56 -26.42 17.75
N GLN A 93 -6.09 -26.97 16.62
CA GLN A 93 -6.91 -27.66 15.61
C GLN A 93 -8.02 -26.77 15.03
N ASP A 94 -7.91 -25.44 15.17
CA ASP A 94 -8.82 -24.46 14.60
C ASP A 94 -8.50 -24.23 13.12
N ARG A 95 -9.03 -25.03 12.24
CA ARG A 95 -8.74 -25.01 10.79
C ARG A 95 -9.19 -23.75 10.06
N ASN A 96 -9.20 -22.59 10.73
CA ASN A 96 -9.65 -21.32 10.13
C ASN A 96 -8.48 -20.48 9.55
N PHE A 97 -7.86 -20.98 8.50
CA PHE A 97 -6.77 -20.28 7.80
C PHE A 97 -7.14 -18.87 7.29
N LYS A 98 -8.44 -18.51 7.25
CA LYS A 98 -8.85 -17.15 6.87
C LYS A 98 -8.31 -16.09 7.82
N LYS A 99 -8.07 -16.42 9.11
CA LYS A 99 -7.50 -15.51 10.10
C LYS A 99 -6.12 -14.99 9.72
N PHE A 100 -5.41 -15.67 8.81
CA PHE A 100 -4.13 -15.22 8.30
C PHE A 100 -4.24 -14.15 7.19
N LEU A 101 -5.39 -14.02 6.53
CA LEU A 101 -5.56 -13.09 5.42
C LEU A 101 -5.24 -11.63 5.76
N PRO A 102 -5.63 -11.08 6.94
CA PRO A 102 -5.23 -9.71 7.30
C PRO A 102 -3.74 -9.55 7.57
N PHE A 103 -3.02 -10.62 7.93
CA PHE A 103 -1.57 -10.62 8.06
C PHE A 103 -0.87 -10.71 6.70
N LEU A 104 -1.47 -11.38 5.72
CA LEU A 104 -0.99 -11.35 4.34
C LEU A 104 -1.26 -9.98 3.70
N TYR A 105 -2.45 -9.42 3.92
CA TYR A 105 -2.87 -8.14 3.38
C TYR A 105 -3.73 -7.39 4.42
N PRO A 106 -3.31 -6.26 5.00
CA PRO A 106 -2.20 -5.38 4.57
C PRO A 106 -0.87 -5.56 5.32
N THR A 107 -0.75 -6.44 6.36
CA THR A 107 0.38 -6.43 7.28
C THR A 107 1.74 -6.62 6.58
N ALA A 108 1.87 -7.65 5.73
CA ALA A 108 3.12 -7.89 5.01
C ALA A 108 3.58 -6.63 4.25
N SER A 109 2.66 -5.96 3.57
CA SER A 109 2.95 -4.77 2.78
C SER A 109 3.43 -3.59 3.62
N PHE A 110 2.86 -3.38 4.82
CA PHE A 110 3.31 -2.34 5.74
C PHE A 110 4.70 -2.65 6.34
N LEU A 111 5.01 -3.91 6.57
CA LEU A 111 6.36 -4.32 6.97
C LEU A 111 7.36 -4.01 5.85
N PHE A 112 7.03 -4.26 4.58
CA PHE A 112 7.85 -3.86 3.44
C PHE A 112 7.97 -2.34 3.28
N LEU A 113 6.92 -1.54 3.58
CA LEU A 113 7.02 -0.08 3.62
C LEU A 113 8.03 0.39 4.67
N LEU A 114 8.02 -0.25 5.85
CA LEU A 114 8.99 0.06 6.90
C LEU A 114 10.40 -0.37 6.52
N SER A 115 10.56 -1.54 5.88
CA SER A 115 11.84 -2.02 5.35
C SER A 115 12.37 -1.11 4.24
N LEU A 116 11.50 -0.59 3.37
CA LEU A 116 11.92 0.37 2.34
C LEU A 116 12.59 1.60 2.96
N TYR A 117 11.97 2.15 4.01
CA TYR A 117 12.55 3.26 4.74
C TYR A 117 13.84 2.88 5.47
N HIS A 118 13.85 1.71 6.13
CA HIS A 118 15.00 1.26 6.93
C HIS A 118 16.25 1.02 6.08
N ASP A 119 16.09 0.41 4.90
CA ASP A 119 17.20 0.00 4.04
C ASP A 119 17.67 1.10 3.09
N PHE A 120 16.72 1.91 2.59
CA PHE A 120 16.95 2.84 1.48
C PHE A 120 16.60 4.30 1.80
N GLY A 121 16.13 4.58 3.03
CA GLY A 121 15.88 5.93 3.51
C GLY A 121 14.58 6.57 2.99
N MET A 122 14.42 7.85 3.33
CA MET A 122 13.24 8.64 2.98
C MET A 122 13.15 8.89 1.48
N GLU A 123 14.27 9.00 0.78
CA GLU A 123 14.31 9.21 -0.67
C GLU A 123 13.66 8.06 -1.43
N ALA A 124 13.82 6.82 -1.00
CA ALA A 124 13.17 5.67 -1.61
C ALA A 124 11.65 5.67 -1.33
N LEU A 125 11.21 6.11 -0.14
CA LEU A 125 9.78 6.30 0.14
C LEU A 125 9.17 7.40 -0.74
N ILE A 126 9.87 8.52 -0.93
CA ILE A 126 9.42 9.60 -1.81
C ILE A 126 9.33 9.10 -3.25
N TRP A 127 10.34 8.31 -3.70
CA TRP A 127 10.28 7.68 -5.02
C TRP A 127 9.05 6.79 -5.17
N LEU A 128 8.76 5.93 -4.18
CA LEU A 128 7.56 5.11 -4.17
C LEU A 128 6.29 5.95 -4.27
N VAL A 129 6.19 7.03 -3.48
CA VAL A 129 5.04 7.96 -3.50
C VAL A 129 4.86 8.59 -4.88
N ILE A 130 5.94 9.06 -5.50
CA ILE A 130 5.91 9.63 -6.85
C ILE A 130 5.39 8.60 -7.87
N VAL A 131 5.93 7.39 -7.85
CA VAL A 131 5.53 6.34 -8.80
C VAL A 131 4.06 5.97 -8.63
N VAL A 132 3.60 5.69 -7.40
CA VAL A 132 2.21 5.27 -7.15
C VAL A 132 1.24 6.40 -7.46
N ALA A 133 1.49 7.62 -6.97
CA ALA A 133 0.61 8.77 -7.22
C ALA A 133 0.50 9.10 -8.71
N LEU A 134 1.61 9.08 -9.45
CA LEU A 134 1.59 9.35 -10.89
C LEU A 134 0.98 8.21 -11.71
N THR A 135 1.06 6.97 -11.24
CA THR A 135 0.33 5.85 -11.84
C THR A 135 -1.17 6.12 -11.81
N ASP A 136 -1.72 6.51 -10.66
CA ASP A 136 -3.16 6.75 -10.50
C ASP A 136 -3.62 8.02 -11.22
N ILE A 137 -2.89 9.12 -11.02
CA ILE A 137 -3.20 10.41 -11.68
C ILE A 137 -3.12 10.25 -13.20
N GLY A 138 -2.04 9.64 -13.69
CA GLY A 138 -1.83 9.37 -15.11
C GLY A 138 -2.91 8.46 -15.69
N ALA A 139 -3.26 7.38 -14.97
CA ALA A 139 -4.31 6.46 -15.38
C ALA A 139 -5.68 7.15 -15.47
N TYR A 140 -6.00 8.03 -14.52
CA TYR A 140 -7.24 8.80 -14.53
C TYR A 140 -7.33 9.74 -15.73
N PHE A 141 -6.31 10.57 -15.96
CA PHE A 141 -6.35 11.56 -17.05
C PHE A 141 -6.28 10.92 -18.44
N ASN A 142 -5.40 9.94 -18.64
CA ASN A 142 -5.32 9.22 -19.91
C ASN A 142 -6.59 8.39 -20.17
N GLY A 143 -7.12 7.73 -19.14
CA GLY A 143 -8.37 6.98 -19.25
C GLY A 143 -9.56 7.86 -19.60
N LYS A 144 -9.63 9.09 -19.04
CA LYS A 144 -10.66 10.07 -19.36
C LYS A 144 -10.53 10.65 -20.78
N ALA A 145 -9.30 10.88 -21.25
CA ALA A 145 -9.03 11.49 -22.55
C ALA A 145 -9.12 10.48 -23.71
N PHE A 146 -8.59 9.28 -23.51
CA PHE A 146 -8.34 8.30 -24.59
C PHE A 146 -8.99 6.94 -24.35
N GLY A 147 -9.58 6.69 -23.14
CA GLY A 147 -10.09 5.38 -22.74
C GLY A 147 -11.21 4.87 -23.64
N LYS A 148 -11.00 3.72 -24.25
CA LYS A 148 -11.96 3.02 -25.12
C LYS A 148 -12.18 1.57 -24.69
N HIS A 149 -11.12 0.91 -24.19
CA HIS A 149 -11.14 -0.52 -23.91
C HIS A 149 -11.13 -0.75 -22.40
N PRO A 150 -12.19 -1.34 -21.79
CA PRO A 150 -12.19 -1.67 -20.36
C PRO A 150 -11.03 -2.57 -20.01
N PHE A 151 -10.36 -2.27 -18.87
CA PHE A 151 -9.18 -3.02 -18.42
C PHE A 151 -9.57 -4.39 -17.88
N CYS A 152 -10.56 -4.45 -16.97
CA CYS A 152 -11.00 -5.71 -16.38
C CYS A 152 -12.43 -5.63 -15.81
N LYS A 153 -13.02 -6.81 -15.53
CA LYS A 153 -14.37 -6.91 -14.95
C LYS A 153 -14.47 -6.39 -13.51
N THR A 154 -13.41 -6.49 -12.73
CA THR A 154 -13.36 -6.08 -11.32
C THR A 154 -13.47 -4.56 -11.16
N SER A 155 -12.84 -3.81 -12.06
CA SER A 155 -12.87 -2.35 -12.11
C SER A 155 -13.21 -1.86 -13.52
N PRO A 156 -14.50 -1.90 -13.93
CA PRO A 156 -14.92 -1.64 -15.31
C PRO A 156 -14.73 -0.18 -15.77
N LYS A 157 -14.43 0.73 -14.84
CA LYS A 157 -14.10 2.12 -15.14
C LYS A 157 -12.63 2.34 -15.52
N LYS A 158 -11.74 1.40 -15.19
CA LYS A 158 -10.35 1.42 -15.65
C LYS A 158 -10.28 1.01 -17.12
N THR A 159 -9.41 1.66 -17.88
CA THR A 159 -9.19 1.37 -19.30
C THR A 159 -7.74 1.02 -19.55
N TRP A 160 -7.47 0.23 -20.59
CA TRP A 160 -6.11 -0.11 -21.01
C TRP A 160 -5.28 1.13 -21.33
N GLU A 161 -5.87 2.10 -22.04
CA GLU A 161 -5.22 3.36 -22.41
C GLU A 161 -4.85 4.17 -21.15
N GLY A 162 -5.75 4.16 -20.16
CA GLY A 162 -5.49 4.79 -18.87
C GLY A 162 -4.32 4.13 -18.15
N VAL A 163 -4.36 2.80 -18.00
CA VAL A 163 -3.31 2.04 -17.30
C VAL A 163 -1.95 2.23 -17.98
N ILE A 164 -1.88 2.07 -19.30
CA ILE A 164 -0.63 2.24 -20.06
C ILE A 164 -0.12 3.68 -19.89
N GLY A 165 -0.98 4.69 -20.05
CA GLY A 165 -0.58 6.09 -19.88
C GLY A 165 -0.09 6.41 -18.47
N GLY A 166 -0.75 5.87 -17.44
CA GLY A 166 -0.32 6.01 -16.05
C GLY A 166 1.06 5.39 -15.79
N VAL A 167 1.24 4.13 -16.23
CA VAL A 167 2.52 3.42 -16.09
C VAL A 167 3.65 4.14 -16.81
N LEU A 168 3.42 4.64 -18.02
CA LEU A 168 4.44 5.39 -18.78
C LEU A 168 4.84 6.69 -18.06
N ILE A 169 3.87 7.49 -17.63
CA ILE A 169 4.14 8.74 -16.91
C ILE A 169 4.89 8.47 -15.59
N ALA A 170 4.43 7.50 -14.81
CA ALA A 170 5.05 7.12 -13.55
C ALA A 170 6.48 6.60 -13.75
N THR A 171 6.71 5.81 -14.80
CA THR A 171 8.05 5.32 -15.15
C THR A 171 8.98 6.48 -15.51
N ILE A 172 8.58 7.39 -16.38
CA ILE A 172 9.42 8.51 -16.82
C ILE A 172 9.78 9.41 -15.63
N VAL A 173 8.77 9.88 -14.89
CA VAL A 173 9.00 10.83 -13.79
C VAL A 173 9.67 10.17 -12.60
N GLY A 174 9.26 8.94 -12.26
CA GLY A 174 9.88 8.15 -11.19
C GLY A 174 11.35 7.86 -11.48
N SER A 175 11.68 7.48 -12.72
CA SER A 175 13.07 7.25 -13.12
C SER A 175 13.89 8.53 -13.07
N TYR A 176 13.33 9.67 -13.49
CA TYR A 176 14.02 10.96 -13.43
C TYR A 176 14.36 11.33 -11.97
N TYR A 177 13.42 11.16 -11.05
CA TYR A 177 13.67 11.36 -9.62
C TYR A 177 14.77 10.42 -9.09
N ALA A 178 14.70 9.16 -9.49
CA ALA A 178 15.60 8.11 -9.00
C ALA A 178 17.05 8.22 -9.52
N LEU A 179 17.34 9.09 -10.49
CA LEU A 179 18.71 9.33 -10.98
C LEU A 179 19.68 9.83 -9.90
N MET A 180 19.14 10.37 -8.80
CA MET A 180 19.95 10.76 -7.64
C MET A 180 20.28 9.57 -6.71
N LEU A 181 19.66 8.41 -6.92
CA LEU A 181 19.77 7.24 -6.05
C LEU A 181 20.42 6.06 -6.76
N VAL A 182 20.10 5.85 -8.04
CA VAL A 182 20.50 4.69 -8.84
C VAL A 182 20.75 5.06 -10.29
N ASP A 183 21.48 4.22 -11.04
CA ASP A 183 21.70 4.40 -12.46
C ASP A 183 20.41 4.27 -13.29
N LEU A 184 20.37 4.98 -14.43
CA LEU A 184 19.18 5.08 -15.28
C LEU A 184 18.53 3.73 -15.66
N PRO A 185 19.25 2.67 -16.04
CA PRO A 185 18.62 1.38 -16.36
C PRO A 185 17.84 0.79 -15.18
N TYR A 186 18.41 0.85 -13.97
CA TYR A 186 17.74 0.39 -12.75
C TYR A 186 16.55 1.28 -12.38
N ALA A 187 16.73 2.60 -12.49
CA ALA A 187 15.64 3.56 -12.25
C ALA A 187 14.42 3.26 -13.12
N ILE A 188 14.62 2.98 -14.42
CA ILE A 188 13.54 2.64 -15.35
C ILE A 188 12.87 1.32 -14.98
N VAL A 189 13.64 0.26 -14.75
CA VAL A 189 13.09 -1.07 -14.41
C VAL A 189 12.31 -1.03 -13.11
N ILE A 190 12.88 -0.41 -12.07
CA ILE A 190 12.25 -0.32 -10.75
C ILE A 190 10.98 0.53 -10.82
N SER A 191 11.01 1.72 -11.43
CA SER A 191 9.83 2.57 -11.57
C SER A 191 8.72 1.88 -12.36
N PHE A 192 9.07 1.22 -13.47
CA PHE A 192 8.11 0.50 -14.31
C PHE A 192 7.43 -0.62 -13.55
N LEU A 193 8.20 -1.54 -12.96
CA LEU A 193 7.64 -2.71 -12.25
C LEU A 193 6.88 -2.30 -10.98
N THR A 194 7.35 -1.28 -10.26
CA THR A 194 6.63 -0.70 -9.11
C THR A 194 5.30 -0.10 -9.52
N SER A 195 5.25 0.63 -10.65
CA SER A 195 4.00 1.19 -11.18
C SER A 195 3.02 0.09 -11.60
N VAL A 196 3.50 -0.96 -12.27
CA VAL A 196 2.67 -2.12 -12.62
C VAL A 196 2.13 -2.79 -11.34
N ALA A 197 2.97 -2.97 -10.32
CA ALA A 197 2.55 -3.53 -9.04
C ALA A 197 1.47 -2.65 -8.37
N ALA A 198 1.59 -1.32 -8.42
CA ALA A 198 0.57 -0.39 -7.90
C ALA A 198 -0.80 -0.60 -8.58
N VAL A 199 -0.83 -0.75 -9.91
CA VAL A 199 -2.08 -1.03 -10.66
C VAL A 199 -2.74 -2.31 -10.16
N PHE A 200 -1.95 -3.37 -9.91
CA PHE A 200 -2.48 -4.64 -9.42
C PHE A 200 -2.87 -4.58 -7.93
N GLY A 201 -2.23 -3.73 -7.12
CA GLY A 201 -2.61 -3.48 -5.73
C GLY A 201 -4.02 -2.91 -5.61
N ASP A 202 -4.30 -1.80 -6.31
CA ASP A 202 -5.65 -1.22 -6.40
C ASP A 202 -6.67 -2.22 -6.98
N LEU A 203 -6.28 -3.00 -8.00
CA LEU A 203 -7.17 -4.01 -8.56
C LEU A 203 -7.49 -5.12 -7.53
N PHE A 204 -6.52 -5.54 -6.75
CA PHE A 204 -6.71 -6.56 -5.71
C PHE A 204 -7.63 -6.07 -4.60
N GLU A 205 -7.44 -4.84 -4.12
CA GLU A 205 -8.33 -4.24 -3.12
C GLU A 205 -9.76 -4.08 -3.69
N SER A 206 -9.88 -3.61 -4.93
CA SER A 206 -11.17 -3.56 -5.63
C SER A 206 -11.85 -4.92 -5.68
N TYR A 207 -11.10 -6.00 -5.93
CA TYR A 207 -11.61 -7.37 -5.92
C TYR A 207 -12.12 -7.78 -4.53
N LEU A 208 -11.35 -7.51 -3.47
CA LEU A 208 -11.78 -7.80 -2.08
C LEU A 208 -13.06 -7.06 -1.72
N LYS A 209 -13.17 -5.78 -2.05
CA LYS A 209 -14.40 -4.98 -1.85
C LYS A 209 -15.61 -5.58 -2.54
N ARG A 210 -15.47 -6.01 -3.80
CA ARG A 210 -16.57 -6.67 -4.53
C ARG A 210 -16.98 -7.99 -3.90
N ARG A 211 -16.01 -8.78 -3.42
CA ARG A 211 -16.31 -10.03 -2.69
C ARG A 211 -17.01 -9.78 -1.36
N ALA A 212 -16.68 -8.71 -0.66
CA ALA A 212 -17.35 -8.28 0.57
C ALA A 212 -18.69 -7.57 0.34
N GLY A 213 -19.12 -7.37 -0.94
CA GLY A 213 -20.36 -6.68 -1.26
C GLY A 213 -20.35 -5.18 -1.01
N VAL A 214 -19.18 -4.58 -0.84
CA VAL A 214 -19.01 -3.16 -0.55
C VAL A 214 -18.31 -2.43 -1.71
N LYS A 215 -18.36 -1.09 -1.67
CA LYS A 215 -17.68 -0.23 -2.64
C LYS A 215 -16.40 0.37 -2.05
N ASP A 216 -16.44 0.80 -0.82
CA ASP A 216 -15.33 1.43 -0.09
C ASP A 216 -14.96 0.53 1.10
N SER A 217 -13.68 0.45 1.46
CA SER A 217 -13.19 -0.41 2.55
C SER A 217 -13.66 0.07 3.93
N GLY A 218 -13.91 1.38 4.05
CA GLY A 218 -14.37 2.05 5.24
C GLY A 218 -14.87 3.47 4.96
N ASN A 219 -15.04 4.25 6.03
CA ASN A 219 -15.46 5.66 5.99
C ASN A 219 -14.72 6.52 7.04
N ILE A 220 -13.54 6.08 7.42
CA ILE A 220 -12.69 6.77 8.41
C ILE A 220 -12.25 8.13 7.90
N LEU A 221 -11.96 8.26 6.59
CA LEU A 221 -11.51 9.51 5.97
C LEU A 221 -12.71 10.30 5.39
N PRO A 222 -13.11 11.43 5.97
CA PRO A 222 -14.26 12.19 5.51
C PRO A 222 -14.17 12.57 4.03
N GLY A 223 -15.12 12.08 3.22
CA GLY A 223 -15.18 12.32 1.78
C GLY A 223 -14.19 11.51 0.92
N HIS A 224 -13.32 10.68 1.55
CA HIS A 224 -12.30 9.88 0.87
C HIS A 224 -12.47 8.34 1.03
N GLY A 225 -13.47 7.88 1.78
CA GLY A 225 -13.66 6.45 2.04
C GLY A 225 -12.80 5.93 3.18
N GLY A 226 -12.28 4.73 3.04
CA GLY A 226 -11.39 4.12 4.01
C GLY A 226 -9.93 4.53 3.87
N VAL A 227 -9.14 4.17 4.87
CA VAL A 227 -7.68 4.31 4.85
C VAL A 227 -7.08 3.31 3.86
N LEU A 228 -7.60 2.08 3.83
CA LEU A 228 -7.16 1.04 2.92
C LEU A 228 -7.35 1.46 1.45
N ASP A 229 -8.48 2.15 1.14
CA ASP A 229 -8.75 2.74 -0.19
C ASP A 229 -7.70 3.79 -0.63
N ARG A 230 -6.82 4.25 0.25
CA ARG A 230 -5.78 5.27 -0.03
C ARG A 230 -4.38 4.70 -0.10
N VAL A 231 -4.21 3.50 0.37
CA VAL A 231 -2.89 2.83 0.40
C VAL A 231 -2.83 1.58 -0.47
N ASP A 232 -3.92 1.19 -1.11
CA ASP A 232 -4.08 -0.03 -1.91
C ASP A 232 -2.99 -0.25 -2.95
N GLY A 233 -2.65 0.78 -3.74
CA GLY A 233 -1.55 0.74 -4.70
C GLY A 233 -0.19 0.53 -4.02
N TYR A 234 0.04 1.20 -2.88
CA TYR A 234 1.29 1.09 -2.12
C TYR A 234 1.53 -0.32 -1.58
N LEU A 235 0.44 -1.04 -1.23
CA LEU A 235 0.54 -2.36 -0.62
C LEU A 235 1.15 -3.44 -1.54
N PHE A 236 1.12 -3.23 -2.84
CA PHE A 236 1.82 -4.10 -3.80
C PHE A 236 3.10 -3.44 -4.31
N ALA A 237 3.11 -2.13 -4.47
CA ALA A 237 4.23 -1.39 -4.97
C ALA A 237 5.44 -1.43 -4.02
N ALA A 238 5.23 -1.33 -2.68
CA ALA A 238 6.32 -1.35 -1.72
C ALA A 238 7.09 -2.68 -1.68
N PRO A 239 6.44 -3.85 -1.56
CA PRO A 239 7.13 -5.14 -1.69
C PRO A 239 7.89 -5.27 -3.01
N ALA A 240 7.28 -4.88 -4.13
CA ALA A 240 7.94 -4.93 -5.43
C ALA A 240 9.19 -4.06 -5.46
N MET A 241 9.10 -2.82 -4.99
CA MET A 241 10.24 -1.89 -4.96
C MET A 241 11.38 -2.40 -4.07
N VAL A 242 11.09 -2.90 -2.86
CA VAL A 242 12.11 -3.45 -1.94
C VAL A 242 12.84 -4.63 -2.57
N VAL A 243 12.08 -5.59 -3.13
CA VAL A 243 12.66 -6.77 -3.79
C VAL A 243 13.54 -6.39 -4.97
N LEU A 244 13.10 -5.41 -5.78
CA LEU A 244 13.88 -4.92 -6.92
C LEU A 244 15.13 -4.17 -6.48
N LEU A 245 15.05 -3.29 -5.48
CA LEU A 245 16.19 -2.57 -4.94
C LEU A 245 17.23 -3.53 -4.37
N ARG A 246 16.82 -4.48 -3.51
CA ARG A 246 17.74 -5.48 -2.93
C ARG A 246 18.33 -6.45 -3.97
N GLY A 247 17.62 -6.71 -5.08
CA GLY A 247 18.05 -7.67 -6.09
C GLY A 247 18.88 -7.08 -7.23
N LEU A 248 18.81 -5.77 -7.44
CA LEU A 248 19.48 -5.09 -8.55
C LEU A 248 20.62 -4.17 -8.10
N LEU A 249 20.68 -3.79 -6.84
CA LEU A 249 21.75 -2.98 -6.23
C LEU A 249 22.58 -3.78 -5.25
#